data_451d3a92502d5d278275c330f98aee2e
#
_entry.id   451d3a92502d5d278275c330f98aee2e
#
_cell.length_a   1.000
_cell.length_b   1.000
_cell.length_c   1.000
_cell.angle_alpha   90.00
_cell.angle_beta   90.00
_cell.angle_gamma   90.00
#
_symmetry.space_group_name_H-M   'P 1'
#
loop_
_entity.id
_entity.type
_entity.pdbx_description
1 polymer ?
#
loop_
_entity_poly.entity_id
_entity_poly.type
_entity_poly.pdbx_seq_one_letter_code
_entity_poly.pdbx_strand_id
1 'polypeptide(L)'
;MFYVRFQYLFQKDGRLIVGGLQSGFYCQEGRLNMADTFRTLSASAEAEFKDKGSRFIAYAYPVRTAEDVKKLLDDRRQAHHKARHWCYAYRLGTDGLQFRANDDGEPSGSAGRPILGQIDSFGLTDVLIIVVRYFGGTLLGVPGLIHAYKTAAAEALKAADIVEKILRKPSFCAAIIQI
;
A
#
# COMPACT_ATOMS: atom_id res chain seq x y z
N MET A 1 -0.09 43.37 -20.57
CA MET A 1 -0.33 41.99 -20.16
C MET A 1 0.52 41.11 -21.05
N PHE A 2 1.77 40.81 -20.62
CA PHE A 2 2.73 40.04 -21.42
C PHE A 2 2.69 38.58 -20.98
N TYR A 3 2.26 37.68 -21.84
CA TYR A 3 2.32 36.25 -21.68
C TYR A 3 3.72 35.79 -22.10
N VAL A 4 4.54 35.33 -21.12
CA VAL A 4 5.82 34.67 -21.43
C VAL A 4 5.54 33.17 -21.53
N ARG A 5 5.63 32.64 -22.73
CA ARG A 5 5.46 31.23 -23.06
C ARG A 5 6.82 30.54 -22.87
N PHE A 6 6.98 29.74 -21.81
CA PHE A 6 8.15 28.90 -21.65
C PHE A 6 8.01 27.64 -22.50
N GLN A 7 8.94 27.44 -23.42
CA GLN A 7 9.09 26.17 -24.15
C GLN A 7 10.15 25.32 -23.41
N TYR A 8 9.73 24.16 -22.94
CA TYR A 8 10.63 23.18 -22.33
C TYR A 8 11.11 22.21 -23.42
N LEU A 9 12.42 22.16 -23.63
CA LEU A 9 13.08 21.14 -24.47
C LEU A 9 13.64 20.04 -23.56
N PHE A 10 13.16 18.83 -23.76
CA PHE A 10 13.68 17.63 -23.10
C PHE A 10 14.80 17.03 -23.96
N GLN A 11 16.00 16.85 -23.39
CA GLN A 11 17.09 16.12 -24.01
C GLN A 11 17.23 14.72 -23.39
N LYS A 12 17.65 13.73 -24.18
CA LYS A 12 17.64 12.29 -23.91
C LYS A 12 18.49 11.81 -22.70
N ASP A 13 19.25 12.70 -22.08
CA ASP A 13 20.16 12.45 -20.96
C ASP A 13 19.70 13.02 -19.61
N GLY A 14 18.43 13.45 -19.51
CA GLY A 14 17.83 13.88 -18.24
C GLY A 14 18.26 15.27 -17.75
N ARG A 15 18.92 16.08 -18.57
CA ARG A 15 19.27 17.46 -18.23
C ARG A 15 18.27 18.43 -18.80
N LEU A 16 17.81 19.35 -17.95
CA LEU A 16 16.94 20.46 -18.34
C LEU A 16 17.81 21.65 -18.75
N ILE A 17 17.79 22.05 -20.02
CA ILE A 17 18.45 23.28 -20.47
C ILE A 17 17.39 24.36 -20.66
N VAL A 18 17.46 25.41 -19.85
CA VAL A 18 16.68 26.63 -20.03
C VAL A 18 17.54 27.60 -20.81
N GLY A 19 17.24 27.78 -22.11
CA GLY A 19 17.97 28.72 -22.95
C GLY A 19 17.44 30.15 -22.80
N GLY A 20 18.33 31.07 -22.44
CA GLY A 20 18.22 32.50 -22.71
C GLY A 20 17.88 33.39 -21.52
N LEU A 21 18.88 33.90 -20.88
CA LEU A 21 19.25 35.29 -20.53
C LEU A 21 20.24 35.27 -19.36
N GLN A 22 21.37 36.01 -19.54
CA GLN A 22 22.47 36.17 -18.60
C GLN A 22 21.99 36.85 -17.31
N SER A 23 21.69 36.08 -16.30
CA SER A 23 21.75 36.41 -14.88
C SER A 23 21.68 35.12 -14.11
N GLY A 24 22.69 34.83 -13.28
CA GLY A 24 22.96 33.53 -12.71
C GLY A 24 21.85 32.92 -11.88
N PHE A 25 21.11 32.02 -12.51
CA PHE A 25 20.23 31.10 -11.80
C PHE A 25 20.95 29.75 -11.63
N TYR A 26 21.43 29.46 -10.44
CA TYR A 26 21.86 28.12 -10.07
C TYR A 26 20.63 27.30 -9.72
N CYS A 27 20.18 26.45 -10.64
CA CYS A 27 19.27 25.38 -10.30
C CYS A 27 20.09 24.25 -9.68
N GLN A 28 19.99 24.04 -8.37
CA GLN A 28 20.58 22.88 -7.72
C GLN A 28 19.83 21.64 -8.22
N GLU A 29 20.52 20.79 -9.00
CA GLU A 29 20.04 19.47 -9.37
C GLU A 29 19.78 18.65 -8.10
N GLY A 30 18.53 18.48 -7.73
CA GLY A 30 18.14 17.52 -6.73
C GLY A 30 18.45 16.12 -7.26
N ARG A 31 19.49 15.47 -6.76
CA ARG A 31 19.69 14.03 -6.97
C ARG A 31 18.43 13.32 -6.47
N LEU A 32 17.76 12.58 -7.34
CA LEU A 32 16.74 11.62 -6.94
C LEU A 32 17.44 10.58 -6.04
N ASN A 33 17.29 10.72 -4.74
CA ASN A 33 17.75 9.72 -3.81
C ASN A 33 16.84 8.50 -3.94
N MET A 34 17.41 7.30 -3.89
CA MET A 34 16.66 6.02 -3.86
C MET A 34 15.62 5.94 -2.72
N ALA A 35 15.61 6.91 -1.80
CA ALA A 35 14.63 7.09 -0.73
C ALA A 35 13.26 7.63 -1.19
N ASP A 36 13.12 8.02 -2.46
CA ASP A 36 11.89 8.60 -2.99
C ASP A 36 11.01 7.57 -3.74
N THR A 37 11.21 6.27 -3.48
CA THR A 37 10.37 5.20 -4.03
C THR A 37 9.65 4.43 -2.93
N PHE A 38 8.48 3.88 -3.24
CA PHE A 38 7.73 2.99 -2.35
C PHE A 38 7.11 1.83 -3.15
N ARG A 39 6.92 0.70 -2.47
CA ARG A 39 6.34 -0.50 -3.06
C ARG A 39 4.87 -0.63 -2.67
N THR A 40 4.03 -0.97 -3.65
CA THR A 40 2.59 -1.18 -3.46
C THR A 40 2.07 -2.21 -4.45
N LEU A 41 0.76 -2.50 -4.42
CA LEU A 41 0.11 -3.37 -5.38
C LEU A 41 -0.33 -2.59 -6.61
N SER A 42 -0.24 -3.21 -7.81
CA SER A 42 -0.81 -2.67 -9.06
C SER A 42 -2.31 -2.94 -9.17
N ALA A 43 -2.74 -4.12 -8.71
CA ALA A 43 -4.11 -4.61 -8.76
C ALA A 43 -4.46 -5.41 -7.50
N SER A 44 -5.75 -5.74 -7.34
CA SER A 44 -6.20 -6.63 -6.29
C SER A 44 -5.80 -8.07 -6.57
N ALA A 45 -5.52 -8.83 -5.50
CA ALA A 45 -5.24 -10.26 -5.56
C ALA A 45 -6.03 -11.01 -4.49
N GLU A 46 -6.26 -12.30 -4.74
CA GLU A 46 -6.99 -13.19 -3.85
C GLU A 46 -6.22 -14.51 -3.70
N ALA A 47 -6.23 -15.08 -2.50
CA ALA A 47 -5.73 -16.42 -2.25
C ALA A 47 -6.58 -17.11 -1.18
N GLU A 48 -6.56 -18.44 -1.20
CA GLU A 48 -7.27 -19.27 -0.23
C GLU A 48 -6.29 -20.20 0.48
N PHE A 49 -6.40 -20.26 1.81
CA PHE A 49 -5.69 -21.22 2.66
C PHE A 49 -6.68 -22.03 3.48
N LYS A 50 -6.44 -23.32 3.64
CA LYS A 50 -7.27 -24.22 4.43
C LYS A 50 -6.44 -24.91 5.52
N ASP A 51 -6.97 -24.95 6.73
CA ASP A 51 -6.38 -25.67 7.84
C ASP A 51 -7.47 -26.29 8.74
N LYS A 52 -7.35 -27.59 9.01
CA LYS A 52 -8.26 -28.38 9.89
C LYS A 52 -9.74 -28.09 9.63
N GLY A 53 -10.15 -28.06 8.36
CA GLY A 53 -11.51 -27.76 7.92
C GLY A 53 -11.89 -26.28 7.91
N SER A 54 -11.15 -25.39 8.56
CA SER A 54 -11.33 -23.94 8.45
C SER A 54 -10.81 -23.45 7.10
N ARG A 55 -11.51 -22.44 6.55
CA ARG A 55 -11.18 -21.81 5.28
C ARG A 55 -10.89 -20.33 5.49
N PHE A 56 -9.75 -19.87 5.01
CA PHE A 56 -9.26 -18.50 5.09
C PHE A 56 -9.13 -17.95 3.67
N ILE A 57 -9.92 -16.94 3.32
CA ILE A 57 -9.87 -16.29 2.02
C ILE A 57 -9.25 -14.91 2.24
N ALA A 58 -8.07 -14.71 1.68
CA ALA A 58 -7.33 -13.46 1.80
C ALA A 58 -7.47 -12.62 0.54
N TYR A 59 -7.83 -11.36 0.71
CA TYR A 59 -7.94 -10.35 -0.32
C TYR A 59 -6.91 -9.26 -0.08
N ALA A 60 -6.05 -9.01 -1.05
CA ALA A 60 -5.09 -7.91 -1.01
C ALA A 60 -5.53 -6.82 -1.99
N TYR A 61 -5.59 -5.56 -1.52
CA TYR A 61 -6.05 -4.41 -2.30
C TYR A 61 -5.05 -3.27 -2.24
N PRO A 62 -4.77 -2.58 -3.36
CA PRO A 62 -4.19 -1.26 -3.33
C PRO A 62 -5.22 -0.26 -2.79
N VAL A 63 -4.85 0.52 -1.76
CA VAL A 63 -5.70 1.53 -1.13
C VAL A 63 -4.89 2.79 -0.86
N ARG A 64 -5.55 3.95 -0.78
CA ARG A 64 -4.88 5.22 -0.49
C ARG A 64 -5.45 5.94 0.72
N THR A 65 -6.70 5.66 1.06
CA THR A 65 -7.42 6.35 2.13
C THR A 65 -8.08 5.37 3.09
N ALA A 66 -8.40 5.84 4.29
CA ALA A 66 -9.19 5.07 5.26
C ALA A 66 -10.63 4.84 4.78
N GLU A 67 -11.16 5.71 3.94
CA GLU A 67 -12.47 5.58 3.30
C GLU A 67 -12.50 4.41 2.32
N ASP A 68 -11.44 4.23 1.50
CA ASP A 68 -11.30 3.06 0.61
C ASP A 68 -11.30 1.77 1.43
N VAL A 69 -10.56 1.75 2.54
CA VAL A 69 -10.51 0.60 3.47
C VAL A 69 -11.90 0.25 3.99
N LYS A 70 -12.67 1.25 4.47
CA LYS A 70 -14.02 1.04 4.99
C LYS A 70 -14.95 0.47 3.93
N LYS A 71 -14.95 1.04 2.73
CA LYS A 71 -15.77 0.58 1.59
C LYS A 71 -15.47 -0.87 1.24
N LEU A 72 -14.20 -1.23 1.09
CA LEU A 72 -13.79 -2.61 0.75
C LEU A 72 -14.15 -3.61 1.86
N LEU A 73 -14.06 -3.21 3.14
CA LEU A 73 -14.50 -4.04 4.26
C LEU A 73 -16.01 -4.31 4.22
N ASP A 74 -16.81 -3.27 3.96
CA ASP A 74 -18.26 -3.39 3.87
C ASP A 74 -18.66 -4.26 2.68
N ASP A 75 -18.00 -4.10 1.52
CA ASP A 75 -18.21 -4.95 0.33
C ASP A 75 -17.89 -6.43 0.64
N ARG A 76 -16.78 -6.72 1.35
CA ARG A 76 -16.42 -8.10 1.71
C ARG A 76 -17.36 -8.69 2.77
N ARG A 77 -17.84 -7.90 3.71
CA ARG A 77 -18.88 -8.34 4.68
C ARG A 77 -20.17 -8.72 3.99
N GLN A 78 -20.62 -7.95 3.02
CA GLN A 78 -21.80 -8.25 2.23
C GLN A 78 -21.61 -9.53 1.39
N ALA A 79 -20.48 -9.66 0.69
CA ALA A 79 -20.18 -10.83 -0.13
C ALA A 79 -20.04 -12.12 0.69
N HIS A 80 -19.55 -12.03 1.91
CA HIS A 80 -19.28 -13.16 2.80
C HIS A 80 -20.17 -13.15 4.07
N HIS A 81 -21.43 -12.79 3.98
CA HIS A 81 -22.35 -12.64 5.10
C HIS A 81 -22.48 -13.87 6.02
N LYS A 82 -22.08 -15.06 5.56
CA LYS A 82 -22.05 -16.33 6.33
C LYS A 82 -20.73 -16.53 7.10
N ALA A 83 -19.70 -15.72 6.87
CA ALA A 83 -18.48 -15.79 7.62
C ALA A 83 -18.67 -15.21 9.04
N ARG A 84 -17.75 -15.49 9.94
CA ARG A 84 -17.81 -14.98 11.31
C ARG A 84 -16.78 -13.91 11.60
N HIS A 85 -15.68 -13.89 10.85
CA HIS A 85 -14.54 -12.98 11.07
C HIS A 85 -14.03 -12.42 9.76
N TRP A 86 -13.85 -11.09 9.72
CA TRP A 86 -13.26 -10.33 8.63
C TRP A 86 -12.05 -9.57 9.18
N CYS A 87 -11.02 -10.34 9.56
CA CYS A 87 -9.80 -9.79 10.13
C CYS A 87 -9.04 -9.03 9.04
N TYR A 88 -8.45 -7.89 9.41
CA TYR A 88 -7.76 -7.08 8.42
C TYR A 88 -6.57 -6.33 8.99
N ALA A 89 -5.64 -5.95 8.12
CA ALA A 89 -4.63 -4.97 8.41
C ALA A 89 -4.37 -4.12 7.16
N TYR A 90 -3.95 -2.88 7.39
CA TYR A 90 -3.53 -1.99 6.33
C TYR A 90 -2.34 -1.14 6.76
N ARG A 91 -1.60 -0.65 5.77
CA ARG A 91 -0.58 0.39 5.91
C ARG A 91 -0.79 1.42 4.82
N LEU A 92 -0.88 2.70 5.19
CA LEU A 92 -1.14 3.83 4.31
C LEU A 92 -0.02 4.86 4.40
N GLY A 93 0.10 5.63 3.33
CA GLY A 93 1.08 6.70 3.21
C GLY A 93 2.45 6.20 2.78
N THR A 94 3.16 7.03 2.06
CA THR A 94 4.49 6.70 1.51
C THR A 94 5.57 6.55 2.57
N ASP A 95 5.34 7.13 3.75
CA ASP A 95 6.14 6.96 4.97
C ASP A 95 5.77 5.70 5.77
N GLY A 96 4.62 5.06 5.42
CA GLY A 96 4.12 3.86 6.07
C GLY A 96 3.76 4.03 7.55
N LEU A 97 3.61 5.27 8.04
CA LEU A 97 3.35 5.54 9.46
C LEU A 97 1.89 5.30 9.87
N GLN A 98 0.96 5.36 8.92
CA GLN A 98 -0.46 5.10 9.17
C GLN A 98 -0.77 3.62 8.97
N PHE A 99 -1.02 2.90 10.04
CA PHE A 99 -1.37 1.49 9.97
C PHE A 99 -2.45 1.12 10.99
N ARG A 100 -3.14 0.04 10.71
CA ARG A 100 -4.10 -0.56 11.64
C ARG A 100 -4.15 -2.07 11.44
N ALA A 101 -4.34 -2.80 12.55
CA ALA A 101 -4.60 -4.23 12.59
C ALA A 101 -5.88 -4.48 13.39
N ASN A 102 -6.73 -5.41 12.95
CA ASN A 102 -8.00 -5.73 13.61
C ASN A 102 -8.24 -7.24 13.56
N ASP A 103 -8.54 -7.82 14.72
CA ASP A 103 -8.78 -9.25 14.89
C ASP A 103 -10.27 -9.64 14.69
N ASP A 104 -11.19 -8.68 14.60
CA ASP A 104 -12.63 -8.85 14.34
C ASP A 104 -13.28 -10.03 15.11
N GLY A 105 -13.03 -10.08 16.42
CA GLY A 105 -13.57 -11.10 17.33
C GLY A 105 -12.72 -12.37 17.47
N GLU A 106 -11.63 -12.52 16.73
CA GLU A 106 -10.61 -13.54 17.04
C GLU A 106 -9.83 -13.17 18.33
N PRO A 107 -9.13 -14.11 18.96
CA PRO A 107 -8.28 -13.80 20.10
C PRO A 107 -7.28 -12.68 19.79
N SER A 108 -7.07 -11.77 20.73
CA SER A 108 -6.25 -10.58 20.53
C SER A 108 -4.85 -10.92 20.01
N GLY A 109 -4.47 -10.29 18.89
CA GLY A 109 -3.17 -10.44 18.24
C GLY A 109 -3.01 -11.74 17.44
N SER A 110 -4.06 -12.56 17.31
CA SER A 110 -3.98 -13.84 16.57
C SER A 110 -4.25 -13.72 15.06
N ALA A 111 -4.78 -12.59 14.60
CA ALA A 111 -5.15 -12.37 13.21
C ALA A 111 -4.56 -11.07 12.65
N GLY A 112 -4.98 -9.92 13.14
CA GLY A 112 -4.60 -8.62 12.59
C GLY A 112 -3.10 -8.35 12.60
N ARG A 113 -2.41 -8.66 13.71
CA ARG A 113 -0.94 -8.52 13.79
C ARG A 113 -0.18 -9.44 12.84
N PRO A 114 -0.49 -10.75 12.72
CA PRO A 114 0.08 -11.63 11.71
C PRO A 114 -0.10 -11.13 10.27
N ILE A 115 -1.29 -10.57 9.95
CA ILE A 115 -1.57 -9.98 8.63
C ILE A 115 -0.69 -8.75 8.41
N LEU A 116 -0.63 -7.80 9.37
CA LEU A 116 0.22 -6.61 9.27
C LEU A 116 1.69 -6.99 9.09
N GLY A 117 2.18 -7.98 9.86
CA GLY A 117 3.54 -8.46 9.73
C GLY A 117 3.89 -8.99 8.33
N GLN A 118 2.90 -9.47 7.55
CA GLN A 118 3.14 -9.84 6.15
C GLN A 118 3.28 -8.61 5.26
N ILE A 119 2.45 -7.57 5.42
CA ILE A 119 2.60 -6.30 4.71
C ILE A 119 4.02 -5.74 4.94
N ASP A 120 4.48 -5.77 6.20
CA ASP A 120 5.80 -5.29 6.59
C ASP A 120 6.93 -6.13 6.00
N SER A 121 6.80 -7.46 5.99
CA SER A 121 7.82 -8.38 5.46
C SER A 121 8.02 -8.24 3.94
N PHE A 122 6.97 -7.83 3.21
CA PHE A 122 7.05 -7.52 1.78
C PHE A 122 7.47 -6.06 1.51
N GLY A 123 7.61 -5.23 2.54
CA GLY A 123 7.98 -3.82 2.44
C GLY A 123 6.95 -2.98 1.67
N LEU A 124 5.65 -3.23 1.89
CA LEU A 124 4.57 -2.61 1.17
C LEU A 124 3.92 -1.49 1.96
N THR A 125 3.43 -0.48 1.25
CA THR A 125 2.53 0.55 1.77
C THR A 125 1.41 0.84 0.77
N ASP A 126 0.38 1.59 1.19
CA ASP A 126 -0.86 1.79 0.44
C ASP A 126 -1.55 0.47 0.09
N VAL A 127 -1.58 -0.45 1.07
CA VAL A 127 -2.11 -1.82 0.93
C VAL A 127 -3.04 -2.14 2.09
N LEU A 128 -4.16 -2.80 1.75
CA LEU A 128 -5.10 -3.43 2.68
C LEU A 128 -5.11 -4.94 2.41
N ILE A 129 -5.04 -5.75 3.47
CA ILE A 129 -5.33 -7.18 3.41
C ILE A 129 -6.52 -7.47 4.31
N ILE A 130 -7.54 -8.14 3.76
CA ILE A 130 -8.71 -8.64 4.47
C ILE A 130 -8.66 -10.17 4.41
N VAL A 131 -8.74 -10.83 5.55
CA VAL A 131 -8.84 -12.30 5.61
C VAL A 131 -10.19 -12.68 6.19
N VAL A 132 -11.01 -13.32 5.37
CA VAL A 132 -12.34 -13.82 5.74
C VAL A 132 -12.20 -15.26 6.20
N ARG A 133 -12.68 -15.58 7.41
CA ARG A 133 -12.61 -16.93 7.94
C ARG A 133 -13.99 -17.59 8.00
N TYR A 134 -14.04 -18.82 7.49
CA TYR A 134 -15.11 -19.79 7.73
C TYR A 134 -14.61 -20.86 8.69
N PHE A 135 -15.33 -21.04 9.79
CA PHE A 135 -14.98 -22.04 10.80
C PHE A 135 -15.26 -23.46 10.30
N GLY A 136 -14.31 -24.36 10.46
CA GLY A 136 -14.39 -25.74 9.97
C GLY A 136 -14.75 -26.79 11.02
N GLY A 137 -15.26 -26.38 12.19
CA GLY A 137 -15.65 -27.31 13.25
C GLY A 137 -14.53 -27.67 14.21
N THR A 138 -13.25 -27.50 13.85
CA THR A 138 -12.10 -27.81 14.70
C THR A 138 -11.41 -26.53 15.18
N LEU A 139 -11.16 -26.41 16.48
CA LEU A 139 -10.41 -25.30 17.07
C LEU A 139 -8.92 -25.40 16.70
N LEU A 140 -8.38 -24.29 16.16
CA LEU A 140 -6.96 -24.21 15.79
C LEU A 140 -6.05 -23.83 16.97
N GLY A 141 -6.63 -23.19 18.00
CA GLY A 141 -5.86 -22.52 19.05
C GLY A 141 -5.14 -21.26 18.55
N VAL A 142 -4.64 -20.44 19.48
CA VAL A 142 -3.97 -19.17 19.14
C VAL A 142 -2.77 -19.36 18.19
N PRO A 143 -1.84 -20.33 18.42
CA PRO A 143 -0.73 -20.55 17.50
C PRO A 143 -1.17 -20.97 16.10
N GLY A 144 -2.21 -21.81 15.99
CA GLY A 144 -2.78 -22.23 14.70
C GLY A 144 -3.44 -21.07 13.95
N LEU A 145 -4.15 -20.19 14.65
CA LEU A 145 -4.72 -18.97 14.06
C LEU A 145 -3.65 -18.04 13.51
N ILE A 146 -2.61 -17.76 14.32
CA ILE A 146 -1.48 -16.92 13.89
C ILE A 146 -0.86 -17.48 12.60
N HIS A 147 -0.62 -18.79 12.56
CA HIS A 147 -0.07 -19.46 11.39
C HIS A 147 -0.99 -19.32 10.17
N ALA A 148 -2.29 -19.58 10.35
CA ALA A 148 -3.27 -19.55 9.25
C ALA A 148 -3.45 -18.15 8.67
N TYR A 149 -3.62 -17.12 9.51
CA TYR A 149 -3.75 -15.74 9.06
C TYR A 149 -2.48 -15.22 8.38
N LYS A 150 -1.31 -15.55 8.94
CA LYS A 150 -0.01 -15.25 8.33
C LYS A 150 0.14 -15.88 6.95
N THR A 151 -0.17 -17.18 6.84
CA THR A 151 -0.03 -17.93 5.59
C THR A 151 -1.01 -17.41 4.54
N ALA A 152 -2.29 -17.23 4.88
CA ALA A 152 -3.29 -16.71 3.95
C ALA A 152 -2.90 -15.32 3.40
N ALA A 153 -2.44 -14.41 4.27
CA ALA A 153 -1.97 -13.09 3.85
C ALA A 153 -0.73 -13.18 2.94
N ALA A 154 0.24 -14.04 3.27
CA ALA A 154 1.42 -14.25 2.46
C ALA A 154 1.09 -14.79 1.06
N GLU A 155 0.17 -15.76 0.95
CA GLU A 155 -0.26 -16.32 -0.34
C GLU A 155 -0.96 -15.26 -1.21
N ALA A 156 -1.81 -14.39 -0.62
CA ALA A 156 -2.42 -13.30 -1.35
C ALA A 156 -1.38 -12.29 -1.87
N LEU A 157 -0.36 -11.97 -1.07
CA LEU A 157 0.73 -11.08 -1.50
C LEU A 157 1.65 -11.70 -2.55
N LYS A 158 1.87 -13.03 -2.52
CA LYS A 158 2.62 -13.76 -3.55
C LYS A 158 1.88 -13.81 -4.89
N ALA A 159 0.54 -13.87 -4.84
CA ALA A 159 -0.31 -13.84 -6.03
C ALA A 159 -0.48 -12.42 -6.59
N ALA A 160 -0.13 -11.39 -5.81
CA ALA A 160 -0.28 -10.00 -6.20
C ALA A 160 0.88 -9.53 -7.07
N ASP A 161 0.58 -8.62 -7.99
CA ASP A 161 1.58 -7.90 -8.78
C ASP A 161 2.07 -6.67 -7.99
N ILE A 162 3.32 -6.73 -7.53
CA ILE A 162 3.95 -5.69 -6.71
C ILE A 162 4.71 -4.74 -7.62
N VAL A 163 4.44 -3.44 -7.49
CA VAL A 163 5.06 -2.38 -8.28
C VAL A 163 5.79 -1.38 -7.39
N GLU A 164 6.89 -0.85 -7.89
CA GLU A 164 7.60 0.26 -7.29
C GLU A 164 7.13 1.57 -7.91
N LYS A 165 6.74 2.52 -7.07
CA LYS A 165 6.31 3.86 -7.48
C LYS A 165 7.27 4.93 -6.99
N ILE A 166 7.54 5.90 -7.85
CA ILE A 166 8.40 7.05 -7.52
C ILE A 166 7.55 8.13 -6.86
N LEU A 167 7.99 8.62 -5.71
CA LEU A 167 7.47 9.81 -5.06
C LEU A 167 7.85 11.05 -5.87
N ARG A 168 6.92 11.59 -6.65
CA ARG A 168 7.12 12.90 -7.27
C ARG A 168 6.87 13.98 -6.21
N LYS A 169 7.92 14.50 -5.62
CA LYS A 169 7.82 15.76 -4.87
C LYS A 169 7.58 16.88 -5.87
N PRO A 170 6.56 17.74 -5.70
CA PRO A 170 6.45 18.94 -6.52
C PRO A 170 7.69 19.80 -6.24
N SER A 171 8.54 19.96 -7.26
CA SER A 171 9.65 20.90 -7.19
C SER A 171 9.06 22.31 -7.22
N PHE A 172 8.89 22.93 -6.06
CA PHE A 172 8.62 24.36 -5.97
C PHE A 172 9.91 25.10 -6.35
N CYS A 173 10.04 25.51 -7.60
CA CYS A 173 10.94 26.59 -7.95
C CYS A 173 10.35 27.88 -7.38
N ALA A 174 10.77 28.25 -6.18
CA ALA A 174 10.52 29.59 -5.65
C ALA A 174 11.38 30.55 -6.47
N ALA A 175 10.80 31.20 -7.47
CA ALA A 175 11.40 32.36 -8.11
C ALA A 175 11.34 33.52 -7.12
N ILE A 176 12.45 33.81 -6.43
CA ILE A 176 12.59 35.03 -5.64
C ILE A 176 12.77 36.15 -6.66
N ILE A 177 11.72 36.90 -6.92
CA ILE A 177 11.82 38.18 -7.61
C ILE A 177 12.27 39.21 -6.58
N GLN A 178 13.56 39.57 -6.60
CA GLN A 178 14.00 40.80 -5.93
C GLN A 178 13.64 41.98 -6.81
N ILE A 179 12.82 42.88 -6.27
CA ILE A 179 12.48 44.19 -6.82
C ILE A 179 13.58 45.17 -6.48
#